data_baf1d3526f5970a72b4b6ea83ef97220
#
_entry.id   baf1d3526f5970a72b4b6ea83ef97220
#
_cell.length_a   1.000
_cell.length_b   1.000
_cell.length_c   1.000
_cell.angle_alpha   90.00
_cell.angle_beta   90.00
_cell.angle_gamma   90.00
#
_symmetry.space_group_name_H-M   'P 1'
#
loop_
_entity.id
_entity.type
_entity.pdbx_description
1 polymer ?
#
loop_
_entity_poly.entity_id
_entity_poly.type
_entity_poly.pdbx_seq_one_letter_code
_entity_poly.pdbx_strand_id
1 'polypeptide(L)'
;ACRECHEDQFQAKYAGKHRRIGCENCHGPSAAHASDENAELPRKPREREDCLGCHGFDTSRPNGFPQVDPQQHKPGKRCVSCHDGHDPVPPKTPTECSGCHGRIERTKALSKHALLPCADCHVVAEQHMIEPRSALPSKPGSREVCGRCHAPGSTDAAASKATVDLASHGGTVVCWECHYAHLPEGRK
;
A
#
# COMPACT_ATOMS: atom_id res chain seq x y z
N ALA A 1 26.18 2.15 -21.85
CA ALA A 1 25.75 3.17 -22.81
C ALA A 1 25.03 4.33 -22.12
N CYS A 2 23.77 4.20 -21.63
CA CYS A 2 23.00 5.35 -21.11
C CYS A 2 23.72 6.12 -19.99
N ARG A 3 24.37 5.42 -19.06
CA ARG A 3 25.07 6.00 -17.90
C ARG A 3 26.18 6.99 -18.30
N GLU A 4 26.86 6.77 -19.40
CA GLU A 4 28.03 7.57 -19.80
C GLU A 4 27.64 9.02 -20.13
N CYS A 5 26.40 9.24 -20.59
CA CYS A 5 25.88 10.58 -20.91
C CYS A 5 24.82 11.04 -19.88
N HIS A 6 24.14 10.14 -19.17
CA HIS A 6 23.06 10.44 -18.24
C HIS A 6 23.40 10.03 -16.80
N GLU A 7 24.59 10.44 -16.31
CA GLU A 7 25.08 10.02 -14.99
C GLU A 7 24.14 10.46 -13.86
N ASP A 8 23.63 11.68 -13.88
CA ASP A 8 22.75 12.20 -12.81
C ASP A 8 21.45 11.38 -12.69
N GLN A 9 20.81 11.09 -13.83
CA GLN A 9 19.61 10.27 -13.90
C GLN A 9 19.90 8.82 -13.49
N PHE A 10 21.07 8.33 -13.86
CA PHE A 10 21.51 6.99 -13.44
C PHE A 10 21.68 6.93 -11.92
N GLN A 11 22.35 7.90 -11.31
CA GLN A 11 22.59 7.93 -9.87
C GLN A 11 21.28 8.08 -9.09
N ALA A 12 20.39 8.98 -9.48
CA ALA A 12 19.08 9.15 -8.87
C ALA A 12 18.29 7.83 -8.90
N LYS A 13 18.23 7.19 -10.07
CA LYS A 13 17.54 5.90 -10.24
C LYS A 13 18.21 4.78 -9.44
N TYR A 14 19.55 4.73 -9.42
CA TYR A 14 20.30 3.68 -8.72
C TYR A 14 20.14 3.79 -7.19
N ALA A 15 20.07 5.00 -6.66
CA ALA A 15 19.77 5.25 -5.27
C ALA A 15 18.29 4.95 -4.92
N GLY A 16 17.40 5.09 -5.91
CA GLY A 16 15.96 4.97 -5.73
C GLY A 16 15.42 3.53 -5.74
N LYS A 17 14.10 3.43 -5.64
CA LYS A 17 13.37 2.15 -5.61
C LYS A 17 13.39 1.40 -6.95
N HIS A 18 13.61 2.11 -8.07
CA HIS A 18 13.70 1.52 -9.42
C HIS A 18 15.12 1.07 -9.81
N ARG A 19 16.06 0.97 -8.88
CA ARG A 19 17.47 0.66 -9.16
C ARG A 19 17.71 -0.58 -10.04
N ARG A 20 16.80 -1.57 -9.99
CA ARG A 20 16.89 -2.82 -10.76
C ARG A 20 16.11 -2.79 -12.07
N ILE A 21 15.39 -1.72 -12.36
CA ILE A 21 14.63 -1.59 -13.60
C ILE A 21 15.54 -1.01 -14.68
N GLY A 22 15.58 -1.61 -15.87
CA GLY A 22 16.33 -1.09 -17.01
C GLY A 22 15.75 0.24 -17.52
N CYS A 23 16.58 1.11 -18.06
CA CYS A 23 16.12 2.40 -18.60
C CYS A 23 15.09 2.20 -19.70
N GLU A 24 15.33 1.25 -20.58
CA GLU A 24 14.47 0.96 -21.73
C GLU A 24 13.10 0.38 -21.34
N ASN A 25 12.94 -0.15 -20.13
CA ASN A 25 11.63 -0.60 -19.65
C ASN A 25 10.61 0.55 -19.59
N CYS A 26 11.10 1.76 -19.38
CA CYS A 26 10.28 2.97 -19.34
C CYS A 26 10.45 3.83 -20.60
N HIS A 27 11.69 3.98 -21.09
CA HIS A 27 12.02 4.84 -22.20
C HIS A 27 11.90 4.17 -23.57
N GLY A 28 11.72 2.86 -23.61
CA GLY A 28 11.71 2.08 -24.85
C GLY A 28 13.11 1.83 -25.43
N PRO A 29 13.22 1.05 -26.51
CA PRO A 29 14.48 0.78 -27.16
C PRO A 29 15.17 2.06 -27.64
N SER A 30 16.44 2.23 -27.29
CA SER A 30 17.16 3.49 -27.47
C SER A 30 18.57 3.29 -28.09
N ALA A 31 18.77 2.17 -28.81
CA ALA A 31 20.08 1.84 -29.39
C ALA A 31 20.57 2.90 -30.40
N ALA A 32 19.67 3.45 -31.22
CA ALA A 32 20.03 4.50 -32.19
C ALA A 32 20.55 5.75 -31.47
N HIS A 33 19.80 6.24 -30.47
CA HIS A 33 20.24 7.40 -29.66
C HIS A 33 21.54 7.13 -28.90
N ALA A 34 21.72 5.90 -28.39
CA ALA A 34 22.95 5.54 -27.68
C ALA A 34 24.20 5.50 -28.60
N SER A 35 23.98 5.35 -29.90
CA SER A 35 25.05 5.34 -30.91
C SER A 35 25.29 6.73 -31.53
N ASP A 36 24.25 7.55 -31.63
CA ASP A 36 24.28 8.91 -32.16
C ASP A 36 23.32 9.78 -31.34
N GLU A 37 23.88 10.74 -30.62
CA GLU A 37 23.10 11.66 -29.74
C GLU A 37 22.10 12.54 -30.52
N ASN A 38 22.31 12.70 -31.83
CA ASN A 38 21.42 13.44 -32.73
C ASN A 38 20.28 12.58 -33.30
N ALA A 39 20.30 11.28 -33.06
CA ALA A 39 19.20 10.41 -33.45
C ALA A 39 17.93 10.68 -32.65
N GLU A 40 16.83 10.05 -33.04
CA GLU A 40 15.54 10.20 -32.36
C GLU A 40 15.67 9.95 -30.86
N LEU A 41 15.20 10.94 -30.09
CA LEU A 41 15.23 10.85 -28.63
C LEU A 41 14.31 9.75 -28.11
N PRO A 42 14.73 9.00 -27.08
CA PRO A 42 13.88 8.05 -26.41
C PRO A 42 12.60 8.71 -25.88
N ARG A 43 11.50 7.97 -25.91
CA ARG A 43 10.24 8.48 -25.36
C ARG A 43 10.39 8.82 -23.87
N LYS A 44 9.68 9.85 -23.44
CA LYS A 44 9.57 10.20 -22.01
C LYS A 44 8.26 9.61 -21.46
N PRO A 45 8.30 8.62 -20.56
CA PRO A 45 7.09 8.06 -19.97
C PRO A 45 6.40 9.13 -19.12
N ARG A 46 5.19 9.50 -19.49
CA ARG A 46 4.42 10.55 -18.80
C ARG A 46 2.97 10.16 -18.54
N GLU A 47 2.48 9.20 -19.29
CA GLU A 47 1.09 8.78 -19.17
C GLU A 47 0.92 7.81 -18.00
N ARG A 48 -0.30 7.67 -17.51
CA ARG A 48 -0.60 6.79 -16.37
C ARG A 48 -0.29 5.33 -16.69
N GLU A 49 -0.56 4.93 -17.91
CA GLU A 49 -0.37 3.58 -18.45
C GLU A 49 1.09 3.14 -18.37
N ASP A 50 2.04 4.06 -18.54
CA ASP A 50 3.48 3.77 -18.43
C ASP A 50 3.84 3.22 -17.04
N CYS A 51 3.13 3.66 -16.00
CA CYS A 51 3.35 3.24 -14.63
C CYS A 51 2.43 2.07 -14.22
N LEU A 52 1.16 2.11 -14.67
CA LEU A 52 0.14 1.15 -14.29
C LEU A 52 0.39 -0.26 -14.83
N GLY A 53 1.16 -0.42 -15.90
CA GLY A 53 1.61 -1.73 -16.37
C GLY A 53 2.32 -2.54 -15.27
N CYS A 54 3.02 -1.85 -14.36
CA CYS A 54 3.63 -2.47 -13.20
C CYS A 54 2.86 -2.19 -11.90
N HIS A 55 2.35 -0.98 -11.71
CA HIS A 55 1.77 -0.52 -10.44
C HIS A 55 0.25 -0.59 -10.37
N GLY A 56 -0.44 -0.98 -11.46
CA GLY A 56 -1.86 -1.28 -11.43
C GLY A 56 -2.18 -2.45 -10.49
N PHE A 57 -3.39 -2.44 -9.96
CA PHE A 57 -3.83 -3.49 -9.03
C PHE A 57 -3.87 -4.85 -9.73
N ASP A 58 -3.14 -5.81 -9.18
CA ASP A 58 -3.07 -7.19 -9.63
C ASP A 58 -2.91 -8.10 -8.41
N THR A 59 -3.86 -9.00 -8.21
CA THR A 59 -3.89 -9.93 -7.07
C THR A 59 -2.76 -10.96 -7.08
N SER A 60 -2.14 -11.20 -8.23
CA SER A 60 -1.01 -12.13 -8.37
C SER A 60 0.32 -11.54 -7.88
N ARG A 61 0.38 -10.24 -7.65
CA ARG A 61 1.61 -9.59 -7.22
C ARG A 61 1.94 -9.90 -5.76
N PRO A 62 3.23 -10.03 -5.43
CA PRO A 62 3.66 -10.29 -4.05
C PRO A 62 3.15 -9.25 -3.07
N ASN A 63 2.85 -9.68 -1.85
CA ASN A 63 2.52 -8.78 -0.75
C ASN A 63 3.62 -7.72 -0.59
N GLY A 64 3.20 -6.48 -0.41
CA GLY A 64 4.10 -5.33 -0.28
C GLY A 64 4.68 -4.82 -1.61
N PHE A 65 4.32 -5.38 -2.76
CA PHE A 65 4.57 -4.69 -4.03
C PHE A 65 3.68 -3.44 -4.10
N PRO A 66 4.23 -2.26 -4.41
CA PRO A 66 3.45 -1.03 -4.45
C PRO A 66 2.45 -1.08 -5.61
N GLN A 67 1.18 -1.12 -5.27
CA GLN A 67 0.07 -1.15 -6.22
C GLN A 67 -0.87 0.01 -5.93
N VAL A 68 -1.43 0.58 -6.95
CA VAL A 68 -2.40 1.67 -6.85
C VAL A 68 -3.68 1.33 -7.61
N ASP A 69 -4.80 1.72 -7.04
CA ASP A 69 -6.05 1.78 -7.76
C ASP A 69 -6.12 3.13 -8.50
N PRO A 70 -6.07 3.15 -9.84
CA PRO A 70 -6.01 4.38 -10.60
C PRO A 70 -7.28 5.24 -10.50
N GLN A 71 -8.40 4.65 -10.07
CA GLN A 71 -9.65 5.38 -9.85
C GLN A 71 -9.69 6.08 -8.50
N GLN A 72 -8.83 5.68 -7.58
CA GLN A 72 -8.82 6.18 -6.21
C GLN A 72 -7.59 7.00 -5.88
N HIS A 73 -6.44 6.65 -6.46
CA HIS A 73 -5.21 7.41 -6.27
C HIS A 73 -5.11 8.54 -7.29
N LYS A 74 -5.56 9.73 -6.90
CA LYS A 74 -5.49 10.96 -7.72
C LYS A 74 -5.98 10.75 -9.16
N PRO A 75 -7.27 10.40 -9.35
CA PRO A 75 -7.81 10.13 -10.68
C PRO A 75 -7.60 11.33 -11.62
N GLY A 76 -7.29 11.04 -12.88
CA GLY A 76 -7.05 12.05 -13.91
C GLY A 76 -5.72 12.81 -13.81
N LYS A 77 -4.90 12.58 -12.76
CA LYS A 77 -3.57 13.21 -12.67
C LYS A 77 -2.49 12.27 -13.18
N ARG A 78 -1.50 12.81 -13.87
CA ARG A 78 -0.32 12.04 -14.28
C ARG A 78 0.51 11.68 -13.05
N CYS A 79 1.06 10.47 -13.03
CA CYS A 79 1.90 10.01 -11.92
C CYS A 79 3.11 10.91 -11.72
N VAL A 80 3.74 11.33 -12.82
CA VAL A 80 4.93 12.20 -12.83
C VAL A 80 4.64 13.65 -12.37
N SER A 81 3.39 14.02 -12.14
CA SER A 81 3.09 15.33 -11.55
C SER A 81 3.39 15.40 -10.04
N CYS A 82 3.59 14.24 -9.41
CA CYS A 82 3.89 14.12 -7.98
C CYS A 82 5.05 13.17 -7.69
N HIS A 83 5.35 12.23 -8.59
CA HIS A 83 6.42 11.25 -8.44
C HIS A 83 7.51 11.50 -9.48
N ASP A 84 8.77 11.48 -9.05
CA ASP A 84 9.89 11.40 -9.98
C ASP A 84 10.02 9.95 -10.48
N GLY A 85 10.11 9.77 -11.80
CA GLY A 85 10.25 8.42 -12.38
C GLY A 85 11.55 7.72 -11.99
N HIS A 86 12.61 8.46 -11.71
CA HIS A 86 13.91 7.91 -11.30
C HIS A 86 13.96 7.61 -9.79
N ASP A 87 13.35 8.45 -8.96
CA ASP A 87 13.14 8.20 -7.54
C ASP A 87 11.66 8.45 -7.17
N PRO A 88 10.81 7.43 -7.36
CA PRO A 88 9.36 7.60 -7.24
C PRO A 88 8.84 7.67 -5.81
N VAL A 89 9.70 7.84 -4.82
CA VAL A 89 9.26 8.05 -3.44
C VAL A 89 8.35 9.28 -3.38
N PRO A 90 7.17 9.19 -2.75
CA PRO A 90 6.27 10.33 -2.64
C PRO A 90 6.98 11.52 -1.96
N PRO A 91 6.74 12.74 -2.40
CA PRO A 91 7.35 13.94 -1.80
C PRO A 91 6.96 14.15 -0.33
N LYS A 92 5.88 13.51 0.10
CA LYS A 92 5.48 13.42 1.51
C LYS A 92 5.05 11.99 1.79
N THR A 93 5.71 11.34 2.73
CA THR A 93 5.23 10.08 3.29
C THR A 93 3.90 10.35 3.99
N PRO A 94 2.83 9.60 3.68
CA PRO A 94 1.59 9.72 4.41
C PRO A 94 1.83 9.49 5.90
N THR A 95 1.34 10.38 6.74
CA THR A 95 1.41 10.22 8.21
C THR A 95 0.26 9.36 8.74
N GLU A 96 -0.74 9.10 7.88
CA GLU A 96 -1.93 8.35 8.23
C GLU A 96 -2.00 7.04 7.44
N CYS A 97 -2.54 6.01 8.07
CA CYS A 97 -2.72 4.69 7.47
C CYS A 97 -3.49 4.73 6.15
N SER A 98 -4.52 5.57 6.09
CA SER A 98 -5.38 5.80 4.91
C SER A 98 -4.61 6.27 3.68
N GLY A 99 -3.49 6.97 3.86
CA GLY A 99 -2.66 7.44 2.76
C GLY A 99 -2.12 6.31 1.89
N CYS A 100 -1.88 5.13 2.48
CA CYS A 100 -1.45 3.92 1.77
C CYS A 100 -2.56 2.84 1.73
N HIS A 101 -3.36 2.73 2.79
CA HIS A 101 -4.40 1.72 2.97
C HIS A 101 -5.82 2.24 2.73
N GLY A 102 -6.02 3.16 1.79
CA GLY A 102 -7.30 3.81 1.52
C GLY A 102 -8.46 2.86 1.21
N ARG A 103 -8.19 1.68 0.61
CA ARG A 103 -9.22 0.65 0.41
C ARG A 103 -9.70 0.07 1.73
N ILE A 104 -8.78 -0.25 2.63
CA ILE A 104 -9.10 -0.79 3.95
C ILE A 104 -9.89 0.25 4.76
N GLU A 105 -9.43 1.50 4.74
CA GLU A 105 -10.11 2.61 5.41
C GLU A 105 -11.56 2.76 4.93
N ARG A 106 -11.80 2.74 3.61
CA ARG A 106 -13.18 2.82 3.07
C ARG A 106 -14.04 1.63 3.48
N THR A 107 -13.47 0.42 3.51
CA THR A 107 -14.20 -0.77 3.97
C THR A 107 -14.56 -0.63 5.45
N LYS A 108 -13.60 -0.21 6.27
CA LYS A 108 -13.80 0.03 7.70
C LYS A 108 -14.84 1.13 7.96
N ALA A 109 -14.85 2.19 7.14
CA ALA A 109 -15.81 3.29 7.26
C ALA A 109 -17.28 2.87 7.05
N LEU A 110 -17.52 1.72 6.44
CA LEU A 110 -18.87 1.14 6.30
C LEU A 110 -19.29 0.31 7.52
N SER A 111 -18.38 0.07 8.44
CA SER A 111 -18.60 -0.80 9.62
C SER A 111 -18.94 0.01 10.87
N LYS A 112 -19.41 -0.70 11.91
CA LYS A 112 -19.55 -0.15 13.26
C LYS A 112 -18.20 0.28 13.88
N HIS A 113 -17.09 -0.21 13.33
CA HIS A 113 -15.73 0.16 13.71
C HIS A 113 -15.19 1.40 12.97
N ALA A 114 -16.03 2.11 12.25
CA ALA A 114 -15.63 3.27 11.43
C ALA A 114 -14.74 4.28 12.19
N LEU A 115 -15.10 4.57 13.43
CA LEU A 115 -14.42 5.57 14.26
C LEU A 115 -13.23 5.03 15.07
N LEU A 116 -13.00 3.71 15.10
CA LEU A 116 -11.88 3.14 15.84
C LEU A 116 -10.56 3.39 15.12
N PRO A 117 -9.52 3.82 15.82
CA PRO A 117 -8.17 3.89 15.26
C PRO A 117 -7.66 2.51 14.80
N CYS A 118 -6.85 2.48 13.74
CA CYS A 118 -6.24 1.24 13.28
C CYS A 118 -5.34 0.61 14.37
N ALA A 119 -4.70 1.45 15.18
CA ALA A 119 -3.83 1.04 16.27
C ALA A 119 -4.53 0.32 17.43
N ASP A 120 -5.86 0.40 17.52
CA ASP A 120 -6.60 -0.39 18.52
C ASP A 120 -6.51 -1.89 18.26
N CYS A 121 -6.27 -2.28 17.01
CA CYS A 121 -6.17 -3.68 16.60
C CYS A 121 -4.78 -4.05 16.06
N HIS A 122 -4.01 -3.09 15.56
CA HIS A 122 -2.71 -3.33 14.94
C HIS A 122 -1.59 -2.62 15.70
N VAL A 123 -0.54 -3.37 16.03
CA VAL A 123 0.71 -2.74 16.48
C VAL A 123 1.55 -2.45 15.23
N VAL A 124 1.89 -1.20 15.03
CA VAL A 124 2.60 -0.72 13.84
C VAL A 124 3.91 -0.07 14.29
N ALA A 125 5.03 -0.62 13.86
CA ALA A 125 6.33 0.00 14.09
C ALA A 125 6.50 1.24 13.20
N GLU A 126 7.21 2.26 13.67
CA GLU A 126 7.53 3.47 12.88
C GLU A 126 8.19 3.11 11.55
N GLN A 127 9.05 2.09 11.57
CA GLN A 127 9.72 1.57 10.38
C GLN A 127 8.74 1.13 9.27
N HIS A 128 7.49 0.74 9.61
CA HIS A 128 6.48 0.41 8.61
C HIS A 128 6.17 1.57 7.67
N MET A 129 6.16 2.80 8.17
CA MET A 129 5.89 3.99 7.36
C MET A 129 7.03 4.29 6.36
N ILE A 130 8.25 3.82 6.68
CA ILE A 130 9.46 4.05 5.88
C ILE A 130 9.70 2.86 4.94
N GLU A 131 9.64 1.65 5.47
CA GLU A 131 9.93 0.39 4.77
C GLU A 131 8.78 -0.62 4.99
N PRO A 132 7.60 -0.40 4.38
CA PRO A 132 6.38 -1.16 4.67
C PRO A 132 6.48 -2.66 4.36
N ARG A 133 7.47 -3.08 3.58
CA ARG A 133 7.70 -4.49 3.25
C ARG A 133 8.54 -5.23 4.28
N SER A 134 9.44 -4.53 4.96
CA SER A 134 10.35 -5.13 5.93
C SER A 134 9.79 -5.10 7.34
N ALA A 135 8.92 -4.15 7.65
CA ALA A 135 8.29 -3.97 8.95
C ALA A 135 6.77 -4.10 8.85
N LEU A 136 6.27 -5.32 8.81
CA LEU A 136 4.82 -5.56 8.71
C LEU A 136 4.12 -5.25 10.04
N PRO A 137 2.92 -4.63 10.01
CA PRO A 137 2.09 -4.48 11.20
C PRO A 137 1.67 -5.84 11.75
N SER A 138 1.45 -5.91 13.05
CA SER A 138 0.84 -7.10 13.64
C SER A 138 -0.58 -7.30 13.11
N LYS A 139 -0.99 -8.57 13.01
CA LYS A 139 -2.41 -8.92 12.87
C LYS A 139 -2.92 -9.35 14.24
N PRO A 140 -4.19 -9.06 14.58
CA PRO A 140 -4.79 -9.61 15.78
C PRO A 140 -4.65 -11.13 15.77
N GLY A 141 -3.80 -11.68 16.62
CA GLY A 141 -3.48 -13.11 16.66
C GLY A 141 -4.32 -13.88 17.69
N SER A 142 -5.14 -13.19 18.47
CA SER A 142 -5.91 -13.82 19.53
C SER A 142 -7.32 -13.24 19.64
N ARG A 143 -8.20 -13.99 20.30
CA ARG A 143 -9.60 -13.62 20.52
C ARG A 143 -9.74 -12.47 21.51
N GLU A 144 -8.79 -12.33 22.40
CA GLU A 144 -8.77 -11.30 23.47
C GLU A 144 -8.72 -9.89 22.86
N VAL A 145 -8.11 -9.70 21.69
CA VAL A 145 -8.10 -8.40 21.01
C VAL A 145 -9.52 -7.91 20.72
N CYS A 146 -10.39 -8.78 20.26
CA CYS A 146 -11.81 -8.47 20.05
C CYS A 146 -12.57 -8.44 21.39
N GLY A 147 -12.21 -9.35 22.28
CA GLY A 147 -12.83 -9.51 23.60
C GLY A 147 -12.68 -8.30 24.50
N ARG A 148 -11.65 -7.47 24.34
CA ARG A 148 -11.50 -6.21 25.10
C ARG A 148 -12.77 -5.35 25.05
N CYS A 149 -13.46 -5.37 23.91
CA CYS A 149 -14.69 -4.61 23.71
C CYS A 149 -15.93 -5.51 23.69
N HIS A 150 -15.83 -6.74 23.17
CA HIS A 150 -16.98 -7.61 22.91
C HIS A 150 -17.22 -8.69 23.96
N ALA A 151 -16.34 -8.89 24.95
CA ALA A 151 -16.64 -9.83 26.03
C ALA A 151 -17.73 -9.28 26.97
N PRO A 152 -18.54 -10.15 27.59
CA PRO A 152 -19.46 -9.74 28.62
C PRO A 152 -18.75 -9.01 29.78
N GLY A 153 -19.27 -7.87 30.18
CA GLY A 153 -18.66 -7.06 31.25
C GLY A 153 -17.50 -6.17 30.83
N SER A 154 -17.22 -6.06 29.54
CA SER A 154 -16.24 -5.07 29.04
C SER A 154 -16.63 -3.66 29.50
N THR A 155 -15.63 -2.94 30.03
CA THR A 155 -15.75 -1.55 30.50
C THR A 155 -15.24 -0.53 29.47
N ASP A 156 -14.81 -0.99 28.29
CA ASP A 156 -14.36 -0.11 27.24
C ASP A 156 -15.51 0.81 26.80
N ALA A 157 -15.29 2.12 26.84
CA ALA A 157 -16.31 3.12 26.47
C ALA A 157 -16.69 3.03 24.99
N ALA A 158 -15.81 2.53 24.15
CA ALA A 158 -16.06 2.22 22.75
C ALA A 158 -16.71 0.85 22.57
N ALA A 159 -16.98 0.12 23.66
CA ALA A 159 -17.52 -1.22 23.61
C ALA A 159 -18.86 -1.26 22.87
N SER A 160 -18.91 -2.15 21.92
CA SER A 160 -20.11 -2.45 21.16
C SER A 160 -21.23 -2.94 22.09
N LYS A 161 -22.46 -2.66 21.70
CA LYS A 161 -23.63 -3.30 22.32
C LYS A 161 -23.69 -4.81 22.06
N ALA A 162 -22.99 -5.29 21.04
CA ALA A 162 -22.90 -6.73 20.73
C ALA A 162 -21.82 -7.38 21.61
N THR A 163 -22.24 -8.14 22.59
CA THR A 163 -21.36 -8.94 23.44
C THR A 163 -21.39 -10.41 23.05
N VAL A 164 -20.27 -11.07 23.22
CA VAL A 164 -20.07 -12.47 22.86
C VAL A 164 -19.34 -13.19 23.97
N ASP A 165 -19.87 -14.32 24.40
CA ASP A 165 -19.13 -15.21 25.28
C ASP A 165 -18.00 -15.90 24.50
N LEU A 166 -16.75 -15.50 24.79
CA LEU A 166 -15.59 -16.02 24.10
C LEU A 166 -15.36 -17.52 24.31
N ALA A 167 -15.88 -18.10 25.39
CA ALA A 167 -15.70 -19.52 25.67
C ALA A 167 -16.59 -20.39 24.79
N SER A 168 -17.80 -19.94 24.49
CA SER A 168 -18.81 -20.74 23.76
C SER A 168 -18.92 -20.36 22.28
N HIS A 169 -18.66 -19.12 21.91
CA HIS A 169 -18.76 -18.66 20.52
C HIS A 169 -17.51 -18.99 19.70
N GLY A 170 -17.64 -19.92 18.77
CA GLY A 170 -16.57 -20.24 17.80
C GLY A 170 -15.39 -21.05 18.36
N GLY A 171 -15.49 -21.55 19.60
CA GLY A 171 -14.43 -22.38 20.18
C GLY A 171 -13.07 -21.69 20.26
N THR A 172 -12.03 -22.29 19.68
CA THR A 172 -10.65 -21.76 19.65
C THR A 172 -10.33 -20.94 18.41
N VAL A 173 -11.27 -20.84 17.45
CA VAL A 173 -11.09 -20.13 16.18
C VAL A 173 -10.99 -18.63 16.43
N VAL A 174 -10.02 -17.96 15.82
CA VAL A 174 -9.90 -16.50 15.94
C VAL A 174 -11.03 -15.80 15.17
N CYS A 175 -11.51 -14.71 15.71
CA CYS A 175 -12.75 -14.06 15.25
C CYS A 175 -12.73 -13.70 13.76
N TRP A 176 -11.58 -13.27 13.26
CA TRP A 176 -11.44 -12.84 11.85
C TRP A 176 -11.43 -14.01 10.83
N GLU A 177 -11.39 -15.25 11.27
CA GLU A 177 -11.57 -16.40 10.36
C GLU A 177 -13.01 -16.52 9.86
N CYS A 178 -13.97 -16.08 10.66
CA CYS A 178 -15.40 -16.09 10.30
C CYS A 178 -15.94 -14.68 10.00
N HIS A 179 -15.37 -13.64 10.60
CA HIS A 179 -15.78 -12.26 10.42
C HIS A 179 -14.78 -11.49 9.56
N TYR A 180 -15.25 -10.57 8.72
CA TYR A 180 -14.36 -9.62 8.04
C TYR A 180 -13.80 -8.64 9.06
N ALA A 181 -12.48 -8.63 9.25
CA ALA A 181 -11.85 -7.79 10.28
C ALA A 181 -12.18 -6.29 10.14
N HIS A 182 -12.28 -5.78 8.90
CA HIS A 182 -12.59 -4.38 8.64
C HIS A 182 -14.07 -4.11 8.32
N LEU A 183 -14.90 -5.12 8.27
CA LEU A 183 -16.35 -5.05 8.12
C LEU A 183 -16.97 -6.26 8.85
N PRO A 184 -16.88 -6.31 10.20
CA PRO A 184 -17.21 -7.50 10.96
C PRO A 184 -18.69 -7.88 10.92
N GLU A 185 -19.58 -6.98 10.53
CA GLU A 185 -20.99 -7.26 10.28
C GLU A 185 -21.19 -8.11 9.00
N GLY A 186 -20.23 -8.06 8.09
CA GLY A 186 -20.18 -8.93 6.93
C GLY A 186 -19.77 -10.34 7.33
N ARG A 187 -20.50 -11.35 6.85
CA ARG A 187 -20.07 -12.74 6.94
C ARG A 187 -19.17 -13.08 5.75
N LYS A 188 -18.14 -13.87 6.00
CA LYS A 188 -17.36 -14.48 4.92
C LYS A 188 -18.13 -15.56 4.22
#